data_1a41e0dec25d10246583549ea887f4fe
#
_entry.id   1a41e0dec25d10246583549ea887f4fe
#
_cell.length_a   1.000
_cell.length_b   1.000
_cell.length_c   1.000
_cell.angle_alpha   90.00
_cell.angle_beta   90.00
_cell.angle_gamma   90.00
#
_symmetry.space_group_name_H-M   'P 1'
#
loop_
_entity.id
_entity.type
_entity.pdbx_description
1 polymer ?
#
loop_
_entity_poly.entity_id
_entity_poly.type
_entity_poly.pdbx_seq_one_letter_code
_entity_poly.pdbx_strand_id
1 'polypeptide(L)'
;MTASNDGLASGLSFDWARPSVILGLVTLGAHLVANGNYDFFRDELYFIVCGQHRAWGYVDQPPLVPLLAAGSYALGGGALLAFRLLPALAFAATVALTAEFVRVIGGGRFAQWLAGLCALLAPVFLIEGVLFSTDTFQALTWLGLAWVLVRLEQTGDERLWLVFGLITGFSLETKYAIAFFLVALAIGLLATPQRKSLLRPWVYLGALVAAVMVLPNVLWQHAHGWPFLELGRAAVNGKNAVLSPFDYFAQQFLQAGPLGMVVVLCGLYAGIVRPRLMTARALAIAWLVLFLIFVTQHGKPYYLAPIYPALLAFGAQRIEQWLGKAVARGAALVSVVVLGILMAPLVLPILPVDTFIRYQQMIGGTPPSTGERLKIGALPQYYADMFGWREMAAKVAEVYRSLPAEDRMRAVFFGNNYGEAAAIDIYGRGLGLPPAISGHNNYYLWGPRGHDGSVIIIIGGDAGHYAELFASYRVAGRIDSSYAMPYETDQPIYVLYGIKAPLESSWPEVKHYE
;
A
#
# COMPACT_ATOMS: atom_id res chain seq x y z
N MET A 1 -4.43 -34.47 54.69
CA MET A 1 -4.69 -34.52 53.25
C MET A 1 -4.30 -33.16 52.67
N THR A 2 -3.06 -33.11 52.16
CA THR A 2 -2.44 -31.91 51.58
C THR A 2 -2.80 -31.89 50.11
N ALA A 3 -3.62 -30.91 49.70
CA ALA A 3 -3.88 -30.63 48.28
C ALA A 3 -2.68 -29.84 47.71
N SER A 4 -2.00 -30.43 46.75
CA SER A 4 -0.87 -29.85 46.06
C SER A 4 -1.33 -28.69 45.14
N ASN A 5 -0.73 -27.53 45.36
CA ASN A 5 -0.85 -26.31 44.57
C ASN A 5 0.12 -26.38 43.37
N ASP A 6 -0.14 -27.27 42.39
CA ASP A 6 0.66 -27.40 41.19
C ASP A 6 -0.18 -27.03 39.94
N GLY A 7 -0.46 -25.74 39.76
CA GLY A 7 -1.32 -25.32 38.63
C GLY A 7 -1.14 -23.93 38.08
N LEU A 8 -0.05 -23.20 38.37
CA LEU A 8 0.09 -21.79 37.89
C LEU A 8 1.52 -21.40 37.48
N ALA A 9 2.29 -22.31 36.91
CA ALA A 9 3.58 -21.95 36.35
C ALA A 9 3.89 -22.72 35.05
N SER A 10 2.94 -22.76 34.09
CA SER A 10 3.33 -23.02 32.71
C SER A 10 3.85 -21.71 32.13
N GLY A 11 5.11 -21.41 32.37
CA GLY A 11 5.82 -20.33 31.70
C GLY A 11 5.57 -20.42 30.21
N LEU A 12 5.26 -19.29 29.59
CA LEU A 12 5.20 -19.10 28.13
C LEU A 12 6.56 -19.50 27.53
N SER A 13 6.82 -20.81 27.38
CA SER A 13 7.96 -21.29 26.62
C SER A 13 7.70 -20.90 25.16
N PHE A 14 8.41 -19.88 24.70
CA PHE A 14 8.35 -19.44 23.32
C PHE A 14 8.95 -20.55 22.44
N ASP A 15 8.11 -21.26 21.70
CA ASP A 15 8.52 -22.35 20.83
C ASP A 15 9.05 -21.80 19.49
N TRP A 16 10.35 -21.61 19.40
CA TRP A 16 11.06 -21.14 18.22
C TRP A 16 10.88 -22.06 16.98
N ALA A 17 10.48 -23.32 17.18
CA ALA A 17 10.27 -24.27 16.09
C ALA A 17 8.85 -24.16 15.47
N ARG A 18 8.03 -23.20 15.90
CA ARG A 18 6.70 -22.97 15.29
C ARG A 18 6.85 -22.43 13.87
N PRO A 19 6.04 -22.92 12.91
CA PRO A 19 6.04 -22.40 11.54
C PRO A 19 5.83 -20.88 11.48
N SER A 20 4.97 -20.32 12.33
CA SER A 20 4.69 -18.88 12.40
C SER A 20 5.93 -18.05 12.72
N VAL A 21 6.77 -18.50 13.67
CA VAL A 21 7.99 -17.79 14.06
C VAL A 21 9.02 -17.85 12.94
N ILE A 22 9.27 -19.06 12.42
CA ILE A 22 10.27 -19.27 11.36
C ILE A 22 9.90 -18.45 10.12
N LEU A 23 8.66 -18.53 9.68
CA LEU A 23 8.20 -17.80 8.49
C LEU A 23 8.25 -16.29 8.68
N GLY A 24 7.88 -15.78 9.86
CA GLY A 24 8.00 -14.35 10.18
C GLY A 24 9.45 -13.88 10.13
N LEU A 25 10.39 -14.63 10.72
CA LEU A 25 11.81 -14.30 10.69
C LEU A 25 12.41 -14.38 9.28
N VAL A 26 12.04 -15.40 8.48
CA VAL A 26 12.46 -15.51 7.08
C VAL A 26 11.95 -14.34 6.26
N THR A 27 10.68 -13.96 6.45
CA THR A 27 10.09 -12.78 5.80
C THR A 27 10.86 -11.51 6.14
N LEU A 28 11.10 -11.26 7.43
CA LEU A 28 11.86 -10.09 7.86
C LEU A 28 13.26 -10.08 7.29
N GLY A 29 13.98 -11.24 7.34
CA GLY A 29 15.32 -11.37 6.78
C GLY A 29 15.38 -11.07 5.28
N ALA A 30 14.42 -11.58 4.50
CA ALA A 30 14.33 -11.31 3.07
C ALA A 30 14.15 -9.82 2.77
N HIS A 31 13.30 -9.12 3.54
CA HIS A 31 13.09 -7.69 3.38
C HIS A 31 14.26 -6.84 3.89
N LEU A 32 14.97 -7.26 4.92
CA LEU A 32 16.19 -6.56 5.36
C LEU A 32 17.29 -6.60 4.28
N VAL A 33 17.33 -7.65 3.45
CA VAL A 33 18.24 -7.73 2.29
C VAL A 33 17.74 -6.88 1.11
N ALA A 34 16.43 -6.84 0.86
CA ALA A 34 15.85 -6.19 -0.31
C ALA A 34 15.64 -4.68 -0.14
N ASN A 35 15.16 -4.24 1.03
CA ASN A 35 14.59 -2.90 1.23
C ASN A 35 15.60 -1.75 1.21
N GLY A 36 16.88 -2.04 1.26
CA GLY A 36 17.95 -1.04 1.08
C GLY A 36 18.32 -0.77 -0.38
N ASN A 37 17.79 -1.53 -1.33
CA ASN A 37 18.11 -1.40 -2.75
C ASN A 37 17.15 -0.45 -3.47
N TYR A 38 17.62 0.08 -4.62
CA TYR A 38 16.97 1.13 -5.40
C TYR A 38 16.84 2.43 -4.57
N ASP A 39 15.87 3.30 -4.85
CA ASP A 39 15.68 4.53 -4.08
C ASP A 39 14.26 4.61 -3.49
N PHE A 40 13.90 5.74 -2.90
CA PHE A 40 12.54 5.99 -2.43
C PHE A 40 11.54 5.92 -3.59
N PHE A 41 10.42 5.24 -3.34
CA PHE A 41 9.29 5.26 -4.25
C PHE A 41 8.59 6.62 -4.21
N ARG A 42 8.00 7.03 -5.32
CA ARG A 42 7.32 8.34 -5.47
C ARG A 42 6.42 8.67 -4.28
N ASP A 43 5.55 7.75 -3.91
CA ASP A 43 4.58 7.98 -2.83
C ASP A 43 5.25 8.03 -1.45
N GLU A 44 6.37 7.32 -1.25
CA GLU A 44 7.13 7.38 0.01
C GLU A 44 7.67 8.80 0.27
N LEU A 45 8.19 9.46 -0.76
CA LEU A 45 8.64 10.86 -0.67
C LEU A 45 7.48 11.77 -0.29
N TYR A 46 6.35 11.60 -0.94
CA TYR A 46 5.14 12.38 -0.66
C TYR A 46 4.59 12.15 0.75
N PHE A 47 4.56 10.91 1.23
CA PHE A 47 4.10 10.60 2.59
C PHE A 47 5.02 11.20 3.66
N ILE A 48 6.33 11.21 3.42
CA ILE A 48 7.29 11.88 4.30
C ILE A 48 6.95 13.38 4.40
N VAL A 49 6.75 14.05 3.25
CA VAL A 49 6.42 15.48 3.22
C VAL A 49 5.07 15.75 3.87
N CYS A 50 4.02 14.95 3.57
CA CYS A 50 2.74 15.05 4.24
C CYS A 50 2.86 14.96 5.76
N GLY A 51 3.62 13.98 6.28
CA GLY A 51 3.82 13.80 7.72
C GLY A 51 4.67 14.89 8.37
N GLN A 52 5.51 15.61 7.61
CA GLN A 52 6.19 16.82 8.06
C GLN A 52 5.21 18.00 8.16
N HIS A 53 4.19 18.07 7.30
CA HIS A 53 3.09 19.03 7.33
C HIS A 53 1.87 18.40 8.05
N ARG A 54 2.00 18.16 9.35
CA ARG A 54 1.03 17.42 10.16
C ARG A 54 -0.38 17.98 10.05
N ALA A 55 -1.32 17.12 9.66
CA ALA A 55 -2.75 17.42 9.59
C ALA A 55 -3.57 16.20 10.05
N TRP A 56 -4.84 16.38 10.35
CA TRP A 56 -5.75 15.30 10.70
C TRP A 56 -6.29 14.52 9.48
N GLY A 57 -5.86 14.89 8.28
CA GLY A 57 -6.17 14.23 7.02
C GLY A 57 -5.44 14.88 5.86
N TYR A 58 -5.50 14.23 4.73
CA TYR A 58 -4.91 14.67 3.47
C TYR A 58 -5.91 14.41 2.35
N VAL A 59 -5.64 14.96 1.17
CA VAL A 59 -6.52 14.84 0.00
C VAL A 59 -6.80 13.36 -0.34
N ASP A 60 -5.76 12.56 -0.36
CA ASP A 60 -5.74 11.19 -0.87
C ASP A 60 -5.67 10.11 0.22
N GLN A 61 -5.46 10.50 1.50
CA GLN A 61 -5.18 9.53 2.54
C GLN A 61 -5.50 10.01 3.97
N PRO A 62 -5.75 9.06 4.89
CA PRO A 62 -5.81 9.34 6.33
C PRO A 62 -4.44 9.71 6.91
N PRO A 63 -4.39 10.28 8.13
CA PRO A 63 -3.18 10.89 8.68
C PRO A 63 -2.11 9.91 9.15
N LEU A 64 -2.45 8.66 9.47
CA LEU A 64 -1.54 7.78 10.22
C LEU A 64 -0.33 7.33 9.40
N VAL A 65 -0.52 7.00 8.12
CA VAL A 65 0.59 6.56 7.25
C VAL A 65 1.60 7.68 7.03
N PRO A 66 1.22 8.92 6.68
CA PRO A 66 2.16 10.04 6.62
C PRO A 66 2.89 10.31 7.93
N LEU A 67 2.20 10.25 9.08
CA LEU A 67 2.80 10.45 10.39
C LEU A 67 3.87 9.39 10.67
N LEU A 68 3.57 8.11 10.41
CA LEU A 68 4.50 7.00 10.59
C LEU A 68 5.68 7.08 9.59
N ALA A 69 5.43 7.49 8.35
CA ALA A 69 6.46 7.67 7.33
C ALA A 69 7.45 8.78 7.73
N ALA A 70 6.96 9.95 8.12
CA ALA A 70 7.82 11.03 8.59
C ALA A 70 8.58 10.63 9.87
N GLY A 71 7.94 9.91 10.80
CA GLY A 71 8.57 9.36 11.99
C GLY A 71 9.69 8.38 11.66
N SER A 72 9.44 7.40 10.79
CA SER A 72 10.44 6.41 10.34
C SER A 72 11.61 7.08 9.61
N TYR A 73 11.33 8.07 8.76
CA TYR A 73 12.35 8.85 8.06
C TYR A 73 13.25 9.61 9.04
N ALA A 74 12.65 10.30 10.01
CA ALA A 74 13.39 11.07 11.01
C ALA A 74 14.23 10.18 11.93
N LEU A 75 13.66 9.09 12.46
CA LEU A 75 14.35 8.14 13.32
C LEU A 75 15.46 7.38 12.60
N GLY A 76 15.25 7.07 11.32
CA GLY A 76 16.23 6.41 10.47
C GLY A 76 17.31 7.33 9.90
N GLY A 77 17.29 8.65 10.22
CA GLY A 77 18.24 9.61 9.65
C GLY A 77 18.19 9.69 8.12
N GLY A 78 17.04 9.41 7.51
CA GLY A 78 16.86 9.36 6.06
C GLY A 78 17.38 8.10 5.38
N ALA A 79 17.86 7.09 6.12
CA ALA A 79 18.31 5.83 5.55
C ALA A 79 17.13 4.98 5.08
N LEU A 80 17.15 4.58 3.80
CA LEU A 80 16.05 3.85 3.14
C LEU A 80 15.69 2.54 3.86
N LEU A 81 16.70 1.73 4.26
CA LEU A 81 16.47 0.47 4.96
C LEU A 81 15.76 0.69 6.32
N ALA A 82 16.18 1.71 7.07
CA ALA A 82 15.55 2.05 8.34
C ALA A 82 14.12 2.58 8.14
N PHE A 83 13.89 3.35 7.10
CA PHE A 83 12.57 3.84 6.72
C PHE A 83 11.62 2.70 6.39
N ARG A 84 12.05 1.71 5.59
CA ARG A 84 11.26 0.56 5.16
C ARG A 84 11.21 -0.59 6.18
N LEU A 85 11.77 -0.41 7.38
CA LEU A 85 11.70 -1.44 8.44
C LEU A 85 10.26 -1.68 8.90
N LEU A 86 9.44 -0.63 8.98
CA LEU A 86 8.06 -0.76 9.45
C LEU A 86 7.16 -1.57 8.48
N PRO A 87 7.17 -1.34 7.15
CA PRO A 87 6.53 -2.24 6.19
C PRO A 87 7.03 -3.69 6.30
N ALA A 88 8.35 -3.90 6.42
CA ALA A 88 8.92 -5.23 6.57
C ALA A 88 8.40 -5.95 7.83
N LEU A 89 8.30 -5.25 8.94
CA LEU A 89 7.74 -5.78 10.20
C LEU A 89 6.23 -6.07 10.09
N ALA A 90 5.46 -5.18 9.47
CA ALA A 90 4.03 -5.38 9.25
C ALA A 90 3.77 -6.63 8.39
N PHE A 91 4.55 -6.80 7.32
CA PHE A 91 4.43 -7.97 6.47
C PHE A 91 4.91 -9.26 7.17
N ALA A 92 6.05 -9.23 7.88
CA ALA A 92 6.51 -10.37 8.67
C ALA A 92 5.47 -10.80 9.73
N ALA A 93 4.81 -9.83 10.37
CA ALA A 93 3.70 -10.10 11.29
C ALA A 93 2.49 -10.71 10.56
N THR A 94 2.14 -10.22 9.37
CA THR A 94 1.06 -10.77 8.55
C THR A 94 1.30 -12.25 8.22
N VAL A 95 2.51 -12.60 7.77
CA VAL A 95 2.90 -13.98 7.45
C VAL A 95 2.87 -14.87 8.69
N ALA A 96 3.48 -14.41 9.79
CA ALA A 96 3.50 -15.14 11.06
C ALA A 96 2.07 -15.39 11.59
N LEU A 97 1.24 -14.35 11.59
CA LEU A 97 -0.14 -14.45 12.07
C LEU A 97 -1.02 -15.26 11.12
N THR A 98 -0.75 -15.30 9.81
CA THR A 98 -1.45 -16.19 8.88
C THR A 98 -1.22 -17.66 9.26
N ALA A 99 0.04 -18.05 9.49
CA ALA A 99 0.37 -19.41 9.93
C ALA A 99 -0.23 -19.72 11.33
N GLU A 100 -0.20 -18.77 12.26
CA GLU A 100 -0.76 -18.95 13.60
C GLU A 100 -2.30 -18.98 13.57
N PHE A 101 -2.94 -18.24 12.67
CA PHE A 101 -4.39 -18.28 12.50
C PHE A 101 -4.87 -19.66 12.05
N VAL A 102 -4.09 -20.37 11.21
CA VAL A 102 -4.35 -21.78 10.89
C VAL A 102 -4.46 -22.64 12.16
N ARG A 103 -3.56 -22.44 13.12
CA ARG A 103 -3.59 -23.17 14.40
C ARG A 103 -4.86 -22.84 15.20
N VAL A 104 -5.25 -21.58 15.24
CA VAL A 104 -6.45 -21.10 15.96
C VAL A 104 -7.73 -21.71 15.39
N ILE A 105 -7.81 -21.90 14.07
CA ILE A 105 -8.95 -22.55 13.42
C ILE A 105 -8.87 -24.09 13.43
N GLY A 106 -7.84 -24.67 14.08
CA GLY A 106 -7.67 -26.13 14.24
C GLY A 106 -6.97 -26.84 13.09
N GLY A 107 -6.15 -26.14 12.31
CA GLY A 107 -5.29 -26.75 11.29
C GLY A 107 -3.95 -27.23 11.87
N GLY A 108 -3.37 -28.28 11.27
CA GLY A 108 -2.12 -28.88 11.67
C GLY A 108 -0.88 -28.13 11.14
N ARG A 109 0.31 -28.70 11.40
CA ARG A 109 1.60 -28.08 11.01
C ARG A 109 1.75 -27.92 9.49
N PHE A 110 1.26 -28.89 8.70
CA PHE A 110 1.31 -28.79 7.25
C PHE A 110 0.50 -27.58 6.74
N ALA A 111 -0.73 -27.41 7.24
CA ALA A 111 -1.57 -26.26 6.86
C ALA A 111 -0.95 -24.93 7.29
N GLN A 112 -0.27 -24.88 8.46
CA GLN A 112 0.45 -23.68 8.91
C GLN A 112 1.59 -23.30 7.95
N TRP A 113 2.41 -24.29 7.54
CA TRP A 113 3.45 -24.07 6.54
C TRP A 113 2.87 -23.65 5.20
N LEU A 114 1.81 -24.31 4.73
CA LEU A 114 1.21 -24.02 3.43
C LEU A 114 0.66 -22.59 3.37
N ALA A 115 -0.17 -22.21 4.35
CA ALA A 115 -0.75 -20.87 4.38
C ALA A 115 0.32 -19.78 4.54
N GLY A 116 1.27 -19.99 5.45
CA GLY A 116 2.33 -19.02 5.69
C GLY A 116 3.30 -18.88 4.52
N LEU A 117 3.67 -19.98 3.82
CA LEU A 117 4.47 -19.91 2.60
C LEU A 117 3.72 -19.24 1.44
N CYS A 118 2.42 -19.51 1.28
CA CYS A 118 1.60 -18.81 0.29
C CYS A 118 1.51 -17.31 0.59
N ALA A 119 1.39 -16.91 1.85
CA ALA A 119 1.40 -15.50 2.25
C ALA A 119 2.78 -14.86 2.03
N LEU A 120 3.87 -15.55 2.46
CA LEU A 120 5.25 -15.08 2.30
C LEU A 120 5.61 -14.84 0.83
N LEU A 121 5.17 -15.73 -0.06
CA LEU A 121 5.58 -15.74 -1.48
C LEU A 121 4.52 -15.14 -2.42
N ALA A 122 3.46 -14.56 -1.87
CA ALA A 122 2.48 -13.82 -2.66
C ALA A 122 3.10 -12.51 -3.18
N PRO A 123 3.15 -12.28 -4.50
CA PRO A 123 3.78 -11.09 -5.08
C PRO A 123 3.27 -9.78 -4.50
N VAL A 124 1.96 -9.66 -4.28
CA VAL A 124 1.37 -8.44 -3.70
C VAL A 124 1.92 -8.15 -2.31
N PHE A 125 2.08 -9.13 -1.47
CA PHE A 125 2.58 -8.91 -0.10
C PHE A 125 4.09 -8.73 -0.05
N LEU A 126 4.84 -9.36 -0.96
CA LEU A 126 6.27 -9.10 -1.10
C LEU A 126 6.53 -7.63 -1.41
N ILE A 127 5.75 -7.02 -2.32
CA ILE A 127 5.92 -5.60 -2.65
C ILE A 127 5.41 -4.67 -1.54
N GLU A 128 4.32 -5.03 -0.85
CA GLU A 128 3.82 -4.26 0.31
C GLU A 128 4.81 -4.24 1.49
N GLY A 129 5.64 -5.27 1.63
CA GLY A 129 6.73 -5.30 2.61
C GLY A 129 7.96 -4.48 2.19
N VAL A 130 8.07 -4.08 0.91
CA VAL A 130 9.09 -3.14 0.41
C VAL A 130 8.60 -1.71 0.55
N LEU A 131 7.40 -1.41 0.06
CA LEU A 131 6.89 -0.05 -0.05
C LEU A 131 6.23 0.42 1.24
N PHE A 132 6.62 1.59 1.72
CA PHE A 132 5.85 2.26 2.75
C PHE A 132 4.65 2.95 2.10
N SER A 133 3.48 2.31 2.19
CA SER A 133 2.26 2.78 1.54
C SER A 133 1.05 2.71 2.46
N THR A 134 -0.08 3.21 2.00
CA THR A 134 -1.36 3.05 2.71
C THR A 134 -1.80 1.59 2.81
N ASP A 135 -1.25 0.69 1.97
CA ASP A 135 -1.54 -0.74 2.00
C ASP A 135 -0.73 -1.52 3.04
N THR A 136 0.38 -0.97 3.53
CA THR A 136 1.32 -1.60 4.47
C THR A 136 0.66 -2.36 5.62
N PHE A 137 -0.47 -1.85 6.14
CA PHE A 137 -1.14 -2.45 7.31
C PHE A 137 -2.44 -3.17 6.98
N GLN A 138 -2.91 -3.11 5.72
CA GLN A 138 -4.25 -3.61 5.38
C GLN A 138 -4.38 -5.12 5.56
N ALA A 139 -3.43 -5.90 5.03
CA ALA A 139 -3.45 -7.35 5.17
C ALA A 139 -3.39 -7.80 6.64
N LEU A 140 -2.57 -7.13 7.46
CA LEU A 140 -2.43 -7.39 8.89
C LEU A 140 -3.74 -7.08 9.65
N THR A 141 -4.35 -5.94 9.38
CA THR A 141 -5.57 -5.51 10.08
C THR A 141 -6.79 -6.33 9.68
N TRP A 142 -6.94 -6.66 8.39
CA TRP A 142 -8.07 -7.49 7.95
C TRP A 142 -7.96 -8.93 8.49
N LEU A 143 -6.74 -9.47 8.55
CA LEU A 143 -6.49 -10.74 9.23
C LEU A 143 -6.81 -10.64 10.73
N GLY A 144 -6.44 -9.54 11.38
CA GLY A 144 -6.78 -9.26 12.77
C GLY A 144 -8.29 -9.24 13.03
N LEU A 145 -9.07 -8.60 12.15
CA LEU A 145 -10.52 -8.59 12.21
C LEU A 145 -11.11 -10.00 12.02
N ALA A 146 -10.59 -10.77 11.05
CA ALA A 146 -10.99 -12.17 10.87
C ALA A 146 -10.68 -13.02 12.11
N TRP A 147 -9.53 -12.79 12.73
CA TRP A 147 -9.13 -13.45 13.97
C TRP A 147 -10.11 -13.16 15.12
N VAL A 148 -10.44 -11.89 15.32
CA VAL A 148 -11.41 -11.47 16.35
C VAL A 148 -12.76 -12.17 16.12
N LEU A 149 -13.25 -12.23 14.87
CA LEU A 149 -14.52 -12.93 14.57
C LEU A 149 -14.46 -14.43 14.86
N VAL A 150 -13.35 -15.10 14.55
CA VAL A 150 -13.15 -16.51 14.91
C VAL A 150 -13.14 -16.67 16.43
N ARG A 151 -12.47 -15.79 17.17
CA ARG A 151 -12.46 -15.85 18.65
C ARG A 151 -13.82 -15.57 19.24
N LEU A 152 -14.58 -14.62 18.70
CA LEU A 152 -15.98 -14.37 19.08
C LEU A 152 -16.84 -15.62 18.89
N GLU A 153 -16.70 -16.31 17.74
CA GLU A 153 -17.44 -17.54 17.46
C GLU A 153 -17.05 -18.70 18.40
N GLN A 154 -15.75 -18.81 18.75
CA GLN A 154 -15.25 -19.88 19.62
C GLN A 154 -15.55 -19.67 21.10
N THR A 155 -15.48 -18.44 21.58
CA THR A 155 -15.56 -18.14 23.03
C THR A 155 -16.90 -17.55 23.45
N GLY A 156 -17.64 -16.92 22.54
CA GLY A 156 -18.83 -16.13 22.87
C GLY A 156 -18.54 -14.84 23.65
N ASP A 157 -17.26 -14.45 23.83
CA ASP A 157 -16.90 -13.22 24.54
C ASP A 157 -17.16 -11.99 23.68
N GLU A 158 -18.31 -11.37 23.90
CA GLU A 158 -18.76 -10.20 23.13
C GLU A 158 -17.87 -8.96 23.33
N ARG A 159 -17.03 -8.89 24.39
CA ARG A 159 -16.09 -7.78 24.62
C ARG A 159 -15.04 -7.67 23.50
N LEU A 160 -14.82 -8.75 22.77
CA LEU A 160 -13.94 -8.76 21.59
C LEU A 160 -14.39 -7.78 20.49
N TRP A 161 -15.65 -7.34 20.48
CA TRP A 161 -16.10 -6.26 19.60
C TRP A 161 -15.38 -4.93 19.88
N LEU A 162 -14.89 -4.68 21.09
CA LEU A 162 -14.04 -3.51 21.36
C LEU A 162 -12.69 -3.62 20.64
N VAL A 163 -12.10 -4.81 20.64
CA VAL A 163 -10.85 -5.08 19.89
C VAL A 163 -11.09 -4.95 18.39
N PHE A 164 -12.24 -5.45 17.91
CA PHE A 164 -12.67 -5.25 16.52
C PHE A 164 -12.75 -3.76 16.17
N GLY A 165 -13.35 -2.96 17.04
CA GLY A 165 -13.45 -1.50 16.87
C GLY A 165 -12.09 -0.80 16.85
N LEU A 166 -11.16 -1.17 17.74
CA LEU A 166 -9.79 -0.63 17.76
C LEU A 166 -9.03 -0.94 16.46
N ILE A 167 -9.08 -2.20 15.99
CA ILE A 167 -8.44 -2.58 14.72
C ILE A 167 -9.08 -1.85 13.55
N THR A 168 -10.41 -1.72 13.55
CA THR A 168 -11.15 -0.98 12.52
C THR A 168 -10.74 0.48 12.48
N GLY A 169 -10.70 1.17 13.64
CA GLY A 169 -10.28 2.56 13.74
C GLY A 169 -8.85 2.75 13.26
N PHE A 170 -7.91 1.91 13.70
CA PHE A 170 -6.52 1.93 13.22
C PHE A 170 -6.45 1.75 11.70
N SER A 171 -7.17 0.78 11.15
CA SER A 171 -7.14 0.50 9.71
C SER A 171 -7.75 1.65 8.88
N LEU A 172 -8.84 2.28 9.37
CA LEU A 172 -9.43 3.46 8.74
C LEU A 172 -8.45 4.66 8.72
N GLU A 173 -7.64 4.81 9.79
CA GLU A 173 -6.61 5.85 9.88
C GLU A 173 -5.38 5.56 8.98
N THR A 174 -5.26 4.36 8.41
CA THR A 174 -4.22 4.02 7.42
C THR A 174 -4.73 4.07 5.98
N LYS A 175 -5.94 3.58 5.72
CA LYS A 175 -6.55 3.58 4.39
C LYS A 175 -8.07 3.47 4.45
N TYR A 176 -8.78 4.28 3.69
CA TYR A 176 -10.25 4.22 3.63
C TYR A 176 -10.81 2.93 2.99
N ALA A 177 -9.99 2.18 2.24
CA ALA A 177 -10.42 0.96 1.54
C ALA A 177 -11.02 -0.11 2.47
N ILE A 178 -10.67 -0.13 3.77
CA ILE A 178 -11.30 -1.02 4.74
C ILE A 178 -12.81 -0.81 4.84
N ALA A 179 -13.35 0.37 4.53
CA ALA A 179 -14.78 0.61 4.55
C ALA A 179 -15.52 -0.34 3.59
N PHE A 180 -14.97 -0.64 2.43
CA PHE A 180 -15.53 -1.63 1.51
C PHE A 180 -15.53 -3.03 2.12
N PHE A 181 -14.43 -3.39 2.81
CA PHE A 181 -14.37 -4.67 3.52
C PHE A 181 -15.40 -4.77 4.65
N LEU A 182 -15.58 -3.71 5.44
CA LEU A 182 -16.57 -3.69 6.51
C LEU A 182 -18.00 -3.85 5.98
N VAL A 183 -18.33 -3.19 4.86
CA VAL A 183 -19.63 -3.37 4.19
C VAL A 183 -19.79 -4.80 3.69
N ALA A 184 -18.79 -5.33 3.00
CA ALA A 184 -18.81 -6.70 2.49
C ALA A 184 -18.88 -7.73 3.64
N LEU A 185 -18.14 -7.52 4.71
CA LEU A 185 -18.17 -8.36 5.91
C LEU A 185 -19.52 -8.31 6.63
N ALA A 186 -20.12 -7.11 6.73
CA ALA A 186 -21.46 -6.96 7.32
C ALA A 186 -22.49 -7.77 6.52
N ILE A 187 -22.44 -7.75 5.19
CA ILE A 187 -23.29 -8.59 4.32
C ILE A 187 -23.03 -10.08 4.61
N GLY A 188 -21.76 -10.47 4.72
CA GLY A 188 -21.38 -11.84 5.07
C GLY A 188 -21.91 -12.27 6.44
N LEU A 189 -21.81 -11.43 7.45
CA LEU A 189 -22.32 -11.70 8.80
C LEU A 189 -23.85 -11.79 8.82
N LEU A 190 -24.55 -10.90 8.12
CA LEU A 190 -26.01 -10.91 7.98
C LEU A 190 -26.51 -12.19 7.31
N ALA A 191 -25.77 -12.74 6.37
CA ALA A 191 -26.08 -14.00 5.68
C ALA A 191 -25.79 -15.26 6.53
N THR A 192 -25.29 -15.12 7.76
CA THR A 192 -24.95 -16.22 8.66
C THR A 192 -25.71 -16.12 9.99
N PRO A 193 -25.71 -17.19 10.81
CA PRO A 193 -26.26 -17.12 12.18
C PRO A 193 -25.57 -16.07 13.06
N GLN A 194 -24.37 -15.63 12.72
CA GLN A 194 -23.62 -14.58 13.42
C GLN A 194 -24.32 -13.21 13.38
N ARG A 195 -25.33 -13.01 12.50
CA ARG A 195 -26.19 -11.82 12.51
C ARG A 195 -26.78 -11.49 13.88
N LYS A 196 -26.96 -12.50 14.75
CA LYS A 196 -27.49 -12.29 16.10
C LYS A 196 -26.53 -11.48 16.98
N SER A 197 -25.22 -11.62 16.79
CA SER A 197 -24.23 -10.84 17.54
C SER A 197 -24.25 -9.36 17.16
N LEU A 198 -24.69 -9.01 15.94
CA LEU A 198 -24.84 -7.61 15.50
C LEU A 198 -25.94 -6.85 16.29
N LEU A 199 -26.81 -7.55 16.98
CA LEU A 199 -27.87 -6.96 17.83
C LEU A 199 -27.37 -6.68 19.27
N ARG A 200 -26.13 -7.04 19.58
CA ARG A 200 -25.57 -6.92 20.93
C ARG A 200 -24.95 -5.53 21.16
N PRO A 201 -25.02 -4.99 22.38
CA PRO A 201 -24.49 -3.65 22.70
C PRO A 201 -23.01 -3.48 22.39
N TRP A 202 -22.22 -4.55 22.54
CA TRP A 202 -20.78 -4.53 22.33
C TRP A 202 -20.35 -4.18 20.90
N VAL A 203 -21.16 -4.52 19.88
CA VAL A 203 -20.93 -4.11 18.49
C VAL A 203 -20.97 -2.58 18.37
N TYR A 204 -21.98 -1.96 18.98
CA TYR A 204 -22.13 -0.50 18.93
C TYR A 204 -21.03 0.22 19.72
N LEU A 205 -20.59 -0.37 20.85
CA LEU A 205 -19.44 0.15 21.59
C LEU A 205 -18.16 0.04 20.78
N GLY A 206 -17.92 -1.08 20.09
CA GLY A 206 -16.80 -1.23 19.16
C GLY A 206 -16.86 -0.22 18.01
N ALA A 207 -18.04 -0.04 17.40
CA ALA A 207 -18.26 0.96 16.37
C ALA A 207 -17.99 2.39 16.90
N LEU A 208 -18.41 2.69 18.14
CA LEU A 208 -18.13 3.98 18.77
C LEU A 208 -16.62 4.20 18.97
N VAL A 209 -15.86 3.16 19.39
CA VAL A 209 -14.41 3.23 19.51
C VAL A 209 -13.79 3.58 18.16
N ALA A 210 -14.16 2.89 17.09
CA ALA A 210 -13.67 3.19 15.74
C ALA A 210 -14.05 4.61 15.31
N ALA A 211 -15.31 5.03 15.53
CA ALA A 211 -15.80 6.35 15.18
C ALA A 211 -15.04 7.47 15.91
N VAL A 212 -14.76 7.31 17.21
CA VAL A 212 -13.99 8.28 18.00
C VAL A 212 -12.56 8.41 17.46
N MET A 213 -11.92 7.30 17.08
CA MET A 213 -10.58 7.32 16.49
C MET A 213 -10.56 8.11 15.18
N VAL A 214 -11.55 7.89 14.32
CA VAL A 214 -11.59 8.47 12.95
C VAL A 214 -12.20 9.87 12.93
N LEU A 215 -12.86 10.29 13.99
CA LEU A 215 -13.58 11.57 14.05
C LEU A 215 -12.72 12.79 13.66
N PRO A 216 -11.48 12.94 14.13
CA PRO A 216 -10.63 14.08 13.71
C PRO A 216 -10.40 14.11 12.20
N ASN A 217 -10.19 12.95 11.58
CA ASN A 217 -10.03 12.85 10.12
C ASN A 217 -11.33 13.21 9.37
N VAL A 218 -12.48 12.71 9.82
CA VAL A 218 -13.78 13.02 9.23
C VAL A 218 -14.08 14.53 9.30
N LEU A 219 -13.79 15.15 10.44
CA LEU A 219 -13.95 16.60 10.60
C LEU A 219 -13.01 17.39 9.68
N TRP A 220 -11.77 16.92 9.51
CA TRP A 220 -10.83 17.52 8.57
C TRP A 220 -11.33 17.40 7.12
N GLN A 221 -11.78 16.22 6.69
CA GLN A 221 -12.35 16.01 5.35
C GLN A 221 -13.55 16.93 5.11
N HIS A 222 -14.44 17.05 6.09
CA HIS A 222 -15.59 17.95 6.00
C HIS A 222 -15.17 19.42 5.85
N ALA A 223 -14.22 19.86 6.67
CA ALA A 223 -13.72 21.25 6.65
C ALA A 223 -13.05 21.62 5.31
N HIS A 224 -12.50 20.64 4.57
CA HIS A 224 -11.84 20.82 3.27
C HIS A 224 -12.72 20.43 2.07
N GLY A 225 -14.03 20.25 2.26
CA GLY A 225 -14.96 19.96 1.16
C GLY A 225 -14.92 18.54 0.63
N TRP A 226 -14.49 17.57 1.44
CA TRP A 226 -14.39 16.14 1.09
C TRP A 226 -13.46 15.84 -0.10
N PRO A 227 -12.19 16.28 -0.07
CA PRO A 227 -11.27 16.13 -1.20
C PRO A 227 -11.06 14.66 -1.60
N PHE A 228 -11.13 13.73 -0.65
CA PHE A 228 -11.05 12.30 -0.95
C PHE A 228 -12.17 11.80 -1.87
N LEU A 229 -13.39 12.35 -1.76
CA LEU A 229 -14.49 11.96 -2.66
C LEU A 229 -14.28 12.51 -4.07
N GLU A 230 -13.70 13.70 -4.21
CA GLU A 230 -13.32 14.27 -5.50
C GLU A 230 -12.24 13.41 -6.18
N LEU A 231 -11.18 13.07 -5.44
CA LEU A 231 -10.12 12.17 -5.90
C LEU A 231 -10.67 10.80 -6.32
N GLY A 232 -11.56 10.20 -5.54
CA GLY A 232 -12.18 8.92 -5.87
C GLY A 232 -12.95 8.95 -7.19
N ARG A 233 -13.67 10.05 -7.46
CA ARG A 233 -14.37 10.24 -8.75
C ARG A 233 -13.40 10.40 -9.90
N ALA A 234 -12.32 11.16 -9.72
CA ALA A 234 -11.27 11.33 -10.73
C ALA A 234 -10.60 9.98 -11.06
N ALA A 235 -10.28 9.18 -10.05
CA ALA A 235 -9.66 7.86 -10.21
C ALA A 235 -10.54 6.89 -11.04
N VAL A 236 -11.84 6.82 -10.74
CA VAL A 236 -12.79 5.96 -11.48
C VAL A 236 -12.94 6.41 -12.93
N ASN A 237 -12.99 7.72 -13.19
CA ASN A 237 -13.28 8.26 -14.51
C ASN A 237 -12.04 8.34 -15.42
N GLY A 238 -10.85 8.57 -14.88
CA GLY A 238 -9.64 8.86 -15.66
C GLY A 238 -8.47 7.91 -15.46
N LYS A 239 -8.07 7.67 -14.22
CA LYS A 239 -6.81 7.04 -13.87
C LYS A 239 -6.83 5.52 -13.96
N ASN A 240 -7.87 4.87 -13.43
CA ASN A 240 -7.92 3.42 -13.35
C ASN A 240 -8.20 2.75 -14.70
N ALA A 241 -7.53 1.63 -14.97
CA ALA A 241 -7.82 0.81 -16.14
C ALA A 241 -9.15 0.07 -15.93
N VAL A 242 -9.94 -0.01 -17.01
CA VAL A 242 -11.19 -0.80 -17.03
C VAL A 242 -10.83 -2.23 -17.37
N LEU A 243 -11.04 -3.16 -16.44
CA LEU A 243 -10.81 -4.58 -16.63
C LEU A 243 -12.14 -5.31 -16.76
N SER A 244 -12.20 -6.32 -17.64
CA SER A 244 -13.33 -7.25 -17.64
C SER A 244 -13.35 -8.05 -16.32
N PRO A 245 -14.50 -8.59 -15.89
CA PRO A 245 -14.56 -9.44 -14.70
C PRO A 245 -13.61 -10.64 -14.79
N PHE A 246 -13.42 -11.20 -15.98
CA PHE A 246 -12.48 -12.28 -16.20
C PHE A 246 -11.03 -11.84 -16.04
N ASP A 247 -10.64 -10.71 -16.64
CA ASP A 247 -9.28 -10.18 -16.51
C ASP A 247 -8.98 -9.77 -15.08
N TYR A 248 -9.94 -9.14 -14.39
CA TYR A 248 -9.82 -8.81 -12.97
C TYR A 248 -9.59 -10.06 -12.12
N PHE A 249 -10.32 -11.14 -12.38
CA PHE A 249 -10.13 -12.43 -11.70
C PHE A 249 -8.79 -13.07 -12.06
N ALA A 250 -8.39 -13.05 -13.33
CA ALA A 250 -7.09 -13.57 -13.78
C ALA A 250 -5.91 -12.85 -13.10
N GLN A 251 -6.03 -11.52 -12.91
CA GLN A 251 -5.05 -10.74 -12.18
C GLN A 251 -4.84 -11.22 -10.73
N GLN A 252 -5.84 -11.86 -10.10
CA GLN A 252 -5.69 -12.37 -8.74
C GLN A 252 -4.66 -13.50 -8.63
N PHE A 253 -4.42 -14.26 -9.71
CA PHE A 253 -3.35 -15.24 -9.77
C PHE A 253 -1.96 -14.58 -9.78
N LEU A 254 -1.84 -13.37 -10.29
CA LEU A 254 -0.61 -12.59 -10.21
C LEU A 254 -0.43 -11.99 -8.81
N GLN A 255 -1.52 -11.55 -8.18
CA GLN A 255 -1.45 -10.95 -6.83
C GLN A 255 -1.09 -11.98 -5.75
N ALA A 256 -1.83 -13.10 -5.69
CA ALA A 256 -1.64 -14.16 -4.70
C ALA A 256 -0.51 -15.16 -5.04
N GLY A 257 0.02 -15.09 -6.27
CA GLY A 257 0.78 -16.17 -6.88
C GLY A 257 -0.12 -17.34 -7.32
N PRO A 258 0.24 -18.08 -8.38
CA PRO A 258 -0.64 -19.10 -8.96
C PRO A 258 -1.12 -20.16 -7.96
N LEU A 259 -0.22 -20.72 -7.17
CA LEU A 259 -0.58 -21.70 -6.14
C LEU A 259 -1.24 -21.06 -4.92
N GLY A 260 -0.86 -19.85 -4.55
CA GLY A 260 -1.53 -19.08 -3.50
C GLY A 260 -3.00 -18.88 -3.83
N MET A 261 -3.33 -18.51 -5.08
CA MET A 261 -4.71 -18.36 -5.51
C MET A 261 -5.49 -19.67 -5.46
N VAL A 262 -4.88 -20.80 -5.80
CA VAL A 262 -5.52 -22.13 -5.61
C VAL A 262 -5.87 -22.37 -4.14
N VAL A 263 -4.98 -22.03 -3.21
CA VAL A 263 -5.26 -22.14 -1.76
C VAL A 263 -6.38 -21.20 -1.35
N VAL A 264 -6.41 -19.94 -1.85
CA VAL A 264 -7.52 -18.99 -1.63
C VAL A 264 -8.85 -19.56 -2.12
N LEU A 265 -8.89 -20.13 -3.32
CA LEU A 265 -10.10 -20.78 -3.87
C LEU A 265 -10.57 -21.97 -3.02
N CYS A 266 -9.63 -22.75 -2.46
CA CYS A 266 -9.97 -23.80 -1.49
C CYS A 266 -10.53 -23.20 -0.19
N GLY A 267 -10.09 -22.02 0.22
CA GLY A 267 -10.65 -21.27 1.36
C GLY A 267 -12.07 -20.79 1.09
N LEU A 268 -12.33 -20.25 -0.08
CA LEU A 268 -13.69 -19.87 -0.54
C LEU A 268 -14.61 -21.11 -0.57
N TYR A 269 -14.14 -22.20 -1.15
CA TYR A 269 -14.89 -23.46 -1.14
C TYR A 269 -15.21 -23.93 0.29
N ALA A 270 -14.23 -23.90 1.20
CA ALA A 270 -14.43 -24.28 2.59
C ALA A 270 -15.50 -23.42 3.28
N GLY A 271 -15.50 -22.12 3.02
CA GLY A 271 -16.48 -21.19 3.58
C GLY A 271 -17.89 -21.38 3.00
N ILE A 272 -18.03 -21.56 1.68
CA ILE A 272 -19.33 -21.63 1.02
C ILE A 272 -19.97 -23.01 1.22
N VAL A 273 -19.25 -24.09 0.91
CA VAL A 273 -19.84 -25.43 0.79
C VAL A 273 -19.89 -26.16 2.13
N ARG A 274 -18.83 -26.12 2.92
CA ARG A 274 -18.71 -26.87 4.19
C ARG A 274 -18.02 -26.08 5.28
N PRO A 275 -18.60 -24.96 5.74
CA PRO A 275 -17.98 -24.16 6.79
C PRO A 275 -17.95 -24.94 8.12
N ARG A 276 -16.77 -25.02 8.73
CA ARG A 276 -16.61 -25.44 10.12
C ARG A 276 -16.90 -24.31 11.08
N LEU A 277 -16.54 -23.09 10.66
CA LEU A 277 -16.79 -21.84 11.33
C LEU A 277 -17.64 -20.95 10.43
N MET A 278 -18.63 -20.27 10.99
CA MET A 278 -19.49 -19.35 10.23
C MET A 278 -18.71 -18.12 9.78
N THR A 279 -17.64 -17.76 10.49
CA THR A 279 -16.68 -16.72 10.07
C THR A 279 -16.08 -17.04 8.71
N ALA A 280 -15.75 -18.30 8.41
CA ALA A 280 -15.26 -18.67 7.06
C ALA A 280 -16.30 -18.39 5.97
N ARG A 281 -17.60 -18.62 6.24
CA ARG A 281 -18.69 -18.30 5.31
C ARG A 281 -18.84 -16.79 5.14
N ALA A 282 -18.80 -16.03 6.23
CA ALA A 282 -18.92 -14.59 6.19
C ALA A 282 -17.78 -13.96 5.35
N LEU A 283 -16.53 -14.43 5.52
CA LEU A 283 -15.37 -13.97 4.74
C LEU A 283 -15.45 -14.40 3.28
N ALA A 284 -15.95 -15.60 2.97
CA ALA A 284 -16.12 -16.03 1.59
C ALA A 284 -17.18 -15.18 0.86
N ILE A 285 -18.28 -14.85 1.53
CA ILE A 285 -19.28 -13.92 1.00
C ILE A 285 -18.68 -12.53 0.85
N ALA A 286 -17.93 -12.05 1.85
CA ALA A 286 -17.26 -10.75 1.79
C ALA A 286 -16.31 -10.67 0.59
N TRP A 287 -15.55 -11.72 0.29
CA TRP A 287 -14.70 -11.76 -0.89
C TRP A 287 -15.50 -11.60 -2.20
N LEU A 288 -16.62 -12.31 -2.33
CA LEU A 288 -17.49 -12.20 -3.51
C LEU A 288 -18.07 -10.79 -3.67
N VAL A 289 -18.51 -10.19 -2.57
CA VAL A 289 -19.05 -8.81 -2.55
C VAL A 289 -17.94 -7.81 -2.91
N LEU A 290 -16.75 -7.92 -2.33
CA LEU A 290 -15.60 -7.07 -2.67
C LEU A 290 -15.21 -7.21 -4.14
N PHE A 291 -15.17 -8.44 -4.66
CA PHE A 291 -14.89 -8.70 -6.06
C PHE A 291 -15.88 -7.94 -6.97
N LEU A 292 -17.19 -8.03 -6.68
CA LEU A 292 -18.21 -7.30 -7.42
C LEU A 292 -18.06 -5.78 -7.28
N ILE A 293 -17.81 -5.28 -6.09
CA ILE A 293 -17.59 -3.85 -5.86
C ILE A 293 -16.39 -3.37 -6.67
N PHE A 294 -15.25 -4.03 -6.60
CA PHE A 294 -14.03 -3.55 -7.26
C PHE A 294 -14.09 -3.71 -8.79
N VAL A 295 -14.74 -4.73 -9.31
CA VAL A 295 -14.98 -4.84 -10.76
C VAL A 295 -15.87 -3.70 -11.25
N THR A 296 -16.96 -3.39 -10.54
CA THR A 296 -17.92 -2.35 -10.96
C THR A 296 -17.39 -0.93 -10.76
N GLN A 297 -16.51 -0.72 -9.76
CA GLN A 297 -15.90 0.57 -9.46
C GLN A 297 -14.53 0.76 -10.12
N HIS A 298 -14.13 -0.12 -11.04
CA HIS A 298 -12.82 -0.11 -11.70
C HIS A 298 -11.66 -0.07 -10.68
N GLY A 299 -11.82 -0.79 -9.57
CA GLY A 299 -10.79 -0.88 -8.51
C GLY A 299 -9.54 -1.59 -9.02
N LYS A 300 -8.39 -1.22 -8.46
CA LYS A 300 -7.13 -1.90 -8.81
C LYS A 300 -7.16 -3.35 -8.31
N PRO A 301 -6.58 -4.32 -9.06
CA PRO A 301 -6.65 -5.74 -8.70
C PRO A 301 -6.14 -6.07 -7.30
N TYR A 302 -5.12 -5.38 -6.82
CA TYR A 302 -4.54 -5.64 -5.50
C TYR A 302 -5.43 -5.20 -4.31
N TYR A 303 -6.48 -4.38 -4.52
CA TYR A 303 -7.39 -3.98 -3.44
C TYR A 303 -8.14 -5.16 -2.81
N LEU A 304 -8.21 -6.29 -3.51
CA LEU A 304 -8.81 -7.51 -2.99
C LEU A 304 -7.85 -8.35 -2.11
N ALA A 305 -6.54 -8.13 -2.25
CA ALA A 305 -5.52 -8.95 -1.60
C ALA A 305 -5.55 -8.97 -0.06
N PRO A 306 -5.89 -7.88 0.66
CA PRO A 306 -5.86 -7.88 2.13
C PRO A 306 -6.72 -8.95 2.81
N ILE A 307 -7.74 -9.52 2.15
CA ILE A 307 -8.55 -10.64 2.69
C ILE A 307 -7.86 -12.01 2.54
N TYR A 308 -6.83 -12.13 1.69
CA TYR A 308 -6.19 -13.41 1.37
C TYR A 308 -5.57 -14.12 2.56
N PRO A 309 -4.88 -13.49 3.52
CA PRO A 309 -4.28 -14.19 4.65
C PRO A 309 -5.30 -15.07 5.40
N ALA A 310 -6.50 -14.57 5.63
CA ALA A 310 -7.57 -15.35 6.26
C ALA A 310 -8.07 -16.51 5.38
N LEU A 311 -8.25 -16.26 4.07
CA LEU A 311 -8.70 -17.30 3.13
C LEU A 311 -7.62 -18.36 2.89
N LEU A 312 -6.34 -17.98 2.85
CA LEU A 312 -5.21 -18.91 2.79
C LEU A 312 -5.24 -19.88 3.99
N ALA A 313 -5.52 -19.37 5.18
CA ALA A 313 -5.59 -20.21 6.36
C ALA A 313 -6.73 -21.26 6.28
N PHE A 314 -7.94 -20.85 5.90
CA PHE A 314 -9.07 -21.79 5.70
C PHE A 314 -8.82 -22.76 4.56
N GLY A 315 -8.19 -22.30 3.47
CA GLY A 315 -7.84 -23.12 2.31
C GLY A 315 -6.78 -24.16 2.64
N ALA A 316 -5.71 -23.76 3.30
CA ALA A 316 -4.66 -24.67 3.72
C ALA A 316 -5.16 -25.74 4.69
N GLN A 317 -6.03 -25.37 5.66
CA GLN A 317 -6.71 -26.33 6.54
C GLN A 317 -7.54 -27.33 5.73
N ARG A 318 -8.22 -26.87 4.67
CA ARG A 318 -9.03 -27.74 3.82
C ARG A 318 -8.17 -28.69 2.99
N ILE A 319 -7.09 -28.19 2.42
CA ILE A 319 -6.13 -28.99 1.65
C ILE A 319 -5.49 -30.06 2.54
N GLU A 320 -5.14 -29.73 3.80
CA GLU A 320 -4.60 -30.70 4.74
C GLU A 320 -5.53 -31.90 4.99
N GLN A 321 -6.84 -31.66 4.96
CA GLN A 321 -7.85 -32.74 5.11
C GLN A 321 -7.94 -33.61 3.86
N TRP A 322 -7.69 -33.06 2.67
CA TRP A 322 -7.73 -33.81 1.42
C TRP A 322 -6.42 -34.55 1.13
N LEU A 323 -5.28 -33.97 1.51
CA LEU A 323 -3.97 -34.56 1.28
C LEU A 323 -3.56 -35.49 2.42
N GLY A 324 -3.88 -36.79 2.31
CA GLY A 324 -3.51 -37.79 3.32
C GLY A 324 -2.04 -38.22 3.27
N LYS A 325 -1.39 -38.20 2.09
CA LYS A 325 -0.03 -38.73 1.89
C LYS A 325 1.03 -37.68 2.18
N ALA A 326 2.04 -38.01 2.97
CA ALA A 326 3.18 -37.12 3.30
C ALA A 326 3.91 -36.61 2.04
N VAL A 327 4.09 -37.49 1.05
CA VAL A 327 4.74 -37.13 -0.23
C VAL A 327 3.96 -36.04 -0.97
N ALA A 328 2.62 -36.13 -1.02
CA ALA A 328 1.78 -35.11 -1.68
C ALA A 328 1.86 -33.77 -0.92
N ARG A 329 1.89 -33.81 0.41
CA ARG A 329 2.11 -32.61 1.26
C ARG A 329 3.47 -31.98 1.01
N GLY A 330 4.53 -32.78 0.98
CA GLY A 330 5.88 -32.31 0.65
C GLY A 330 5.95 -31.69 -0.74
N ALA A 331 5.39 -32.35 -1.75
CA ALA A 331 5.32 -31.83 -3.12
C ALA A 331 4.58 -30.48 -3.19
N ALA A 332 3.47 -30.32 -2.50
CA ALA A 332 2.73 -29.06 -2.46
C ALA A 332 3.58 -27.91 -1.88
N LEU A 333 4.26 -28.13 -0.75
CA LEU A 333 5.15 -27.12 -0.14
C LEU A 333 6.32 -26.76 -1.07
N VAL A 334 6.99 -27.78 -1.64
CA VAL A 334 8.10 -27.56 -2.58
C VAL A 334 7.64 -26.77 -3.81
N SER A 335 6.47 -27.10 -4.36
CA SER A 335 5.93 -26.36 -5.52
C SER A 335 5.67 -24.88 -5.21
N VAL A 336 5.11 -24.58 -4.02
CA VAL A 336 4.90 -23.18 -3.58
C VAL A 336 6.24 -22.46 -3.46
N VAL A 337 7.24 -23.10 -2.83
CA VAL A 337 8.57 -22.49 -2.64
C VAL A 337 9.26 -22.25 -3.99
N VAL A 338 9.27 -23.26 -4.88
CA VAL A 338 9.94 -23.14 -6.19
C VAL A 338 9.32 -22.02 -7.04
N LEU A 339 7.99 -22.01 -7.17
CA LEU A 339 7.31 -20.96 -7.94
C LEU A 339 7.47 -19.59 -7.29
N GLY A 340 7.38 -19.51 -5.97
CA GLY A 340 7.57 -18.27 -5.25
C GLY A 340 8.99 -17.69 -5.39
N ILE A 341 10.02 -18.50 -5.30
CA ILE A 341 11.41 -18.08 -5.52
C ILE A 341 11.62 -17.58 -6.97
N LEU A 342 10.98 -18.24 -7.95
CA LEU A 342 11.03 -17.78 -9.34
C LEU A 342 10.30 -16.43 -9.54
N MET A 343 9.26 -16.17 -8.78
CA MET A 343 8.52 -14.90 -8.89
C MET A 343 9.10 -13.78 -8.02
N ALA A 344 9.79 -14.10 -6.93
CA ALA A 344 10.28 -13.11 -5.96
C ALA A 344 11.15 -12.01 -6.58
N PRO A 345 12.10 -12.29 -7.50
CA PRO A 345 12.89 -11.22 -8.13
C PRO A 345 12.07 -10.22 -8.96
N LEU A 346 10.84 -10.59 -9.37
CA LEU A 346 9.96 -9.67 -10.10
C LEU A 346 9.38 -8.57 -9.23
N VAL A 347 9.31 -8.78 -7.92
CA VAL A 347 8.64 -7.87 -6.97
C VAL A 347 9.51 -7.46 -5.78
N LEU A 348 10.65 -8.13 -5.57
CA LEU A 348 11.66 -7.73 -4.60
C LEU A 348 12.85 -7.09 -5.32
N PRO A 349 13.32 -5.90 -4.92
CA PRO A 349 14.47 -5.22 -5.54
C PRO A 349 15.80 -5.86 -5.09
N ILE A 350 16.02 -7.14 -5.44
CA ILE A 350 17.21 -7.91 -5.10
C ILE A 350 18.21 -8.03 -6.23
N LEU A 351 17.78 -7.72 -7.47
CA LEU A 351 18.64 -7.77 -8.65
C LEU A 351 19.08 -6.36 -9.06
N PRO A 352 20.31 -6.18 -9.58
CA PRO A 352 20.65 -4.97 -10.33
C PRO A 352 19.68 -4.75 -11.49
N VAL A 353 19.35 -3.50 -11.82
CA VAL A 353 18.28 -3.16 -12.78
C VAL A 353 18.42 -3.86 -14.12
N ASP A 354 19.63 -3.84 -14.74
CA ASP A 354 19.85 -4.51 -16.03
C ASP A 354 19.68 -6.03 -15.94
N THR A 355 20.03 -6.62 -14.80
CA THR A 355 19.81 -8.06 -14.56
C THR A 355 18.33 -8.35 -14.38
N PHE A 356 17.60 -7.48 -13.70
CA PHE A 356 16.15 -7.59 -13.58
C PHE A 356 15.45 -7.54 -14.95
N ILE A 357 15.82 -6.59 -15.81
CA ILE A 357 15.25 -6.47 -17.16
C ILE A 357 15.49 -7.75 -17.97
N ARG A 358 16.72 -8.29 -17.94
CA ARG A 358 17.03 -9.57 -18.61
C ARG A 358 16.25 -10.74 -18.02
N TYR A 359 16.13 -10.80 -16.69
CA TYR A 359 15.35 -11.84 -16.01
C TYR A 359 13.88 -11.80 -16.41
N GLN A 360 13.27 -10.61 -16.40
CA GLN A 360 11.90 -10.40 -16.82
C GLN A 360 11.66 -10.86 -18.27
N GLN A 361 12.55 -10.50 -19.18
CA GLN A 361 12.48 -10.92 -20.59
C GLN A 361 12.64 -12.45 -20.76
N MET A 362 13.55 -13.07 -19.99
CA MET A 362 13.81 -14.52 -20.06
C MET A 362 12.60 -15.35 -19.65
N ILE A 363 11.80 -14.90 -18.70
CA ILE A 363 10.57 -15.58 -18.28
C ILE A 363 9.35 -15.21 -19.15
N GLY A 364 9.57 -14.49 -20.26
CA GLY A 364 8.51 -14.10 -21.20
C GLY A 364 7.62 -12.96 -20.70
N GLY A 365 8.09 -12.21 -19.70
CA GLY A 365 7.32 -11.12 -19.09
C GLY A 365 7.52 -9.79 -19.80
N THR A 366 6.41 -9.11 -20.07
CA THR A 366 6.37 -7.65 -20.20
C THR A 366 6.09 -7.06 -18.82
N PRO A 367 6.54 -5.81 -18.51
CA PRO A 367 6.18 -5.18 -17.26
C PRO A 367 4.66 -5.23 -17.03
N PRO A 368 4.19 -5.73 -15.87
CA PRO A 368 2.77 -5.83 -15.63
C PRO A 368 2.15 -4.44 -15.54
N SER A 369 0.95 -4.29 -16.11
CA SER A 369 0.13 -3.10 -15.89
C SER A 369 -0.22 -2.98 -14.41
N THR A 370 -0.08 -1.79 -13.86
CA THR A 370 -0.45 -1.49 -12.45
C THR A 370 -1.95 -1.29 -12.24
N GLY A 371 -2.75 -1.44 -13.28
CA GLY A 371 -4.17 -1.10 -13.27
C GLY A 371 -4.44 0.39 -13.51
N GLU A 372 -3.44 1.15 -13.94
CA GLU A 372 -3.54 2.54 -14.38
C GLU A 372 -3.37 2.66 -15.91
N ARG A 373 -3.90 3.76 -16.48
CA ARG A 373 -3.80 4.05 -17.93
C ARG A 373 -2.49 4.78 -18.27
N LEU A 374 -1.37 4.22 -17.84
CA LEU A 374 -0.05 4.81 -18.05
C LEU A 374 0.77 4.02 -19.07
N LYS A 375 1.62 4.71 -19.82
CA LYS A 375 2.68 4.05 -20.61
C LYS A 375 3.75 3.53 -19.66
N ILE A 376 4.10 2.26 -19.79
CA ILE A 376 5.12 1.59 -18.99
C ILE A 376 6.38 1.50 -19.83
N GLY A 377 7.54 1.74 -19.20
CA GLY A 377 8.86 1.64 -19.81
C GLY A 377 9.44 0.21 -19.71
N ALA A 378 10.74 0.11 -19.55
CA ALA A 378 11.45 -1.16 -19.38
C ALA A 378 11.19 -1.82 -18.01
N LEU A 379 10.83 -1.01 -17.01
CA LEU A 379 10.52 -1.43 -15.64
C LEU A 379 9.01 -1.36 -15.36
N PRO A 380 8.47 -2.24 -14.50
CA PRO A 380 7.14 -2.04 -13.94
C PRO A 380 7.11 -0.75 -13.10
N GLN A 381 5.95 -0.11 -13.01
CA GLN A 381 5.78 1.18 -12.34
C GLN A 381 6.34 1.19 -10.92
N TYR A 382 6.07 0.16 -10.12
CA TYR A 382 6.55 0.09 -8.73
C TYR A 382 8.08 0.06 -8.59
N TYR A 383 8.82 -0.20 -9.67
CA TYR A 383 10.27 -0.01 -9.73
C TYR A 383 10.64 1.30 -10.42
N ALA A 384 10.02 1.63 -11.56
CA ALA A 384 10.33 2.84 -12.29
C ALA A 384 10.16 4.11 -11.42
N ASP A 385 9.12 4.14 -10.59
CA ASP A 385 8.87 5.22 -9.63
C ASP A 385 9.87 5.28 -8.44
N MET A 386 10.89 4.40 -8.41
CA MET A 386 12.03 4.49 -7.49
C MET A 386 13.27 5.18 -8.10
N PHE A 387 13.21 5.59 -9.35
CA PHE A 387 14.37 6.15 -10.07
C PHE A 387 14.12 7.57 -10.56
N GLY A 388 15.21 8.32 -10.71
CA GLY A 388 15.19 9.65 -11.31
C GLY A 388 15.05 10.81 -10.33
N TRP A 389 14.58 10.59 -9.11
CA TRP A 389 14.23 11.66 -8.17
C TRP A 389 15.43 12.47 -7.69
N ARG A 390 16.57 11.80 -7.40
CA ARG A 390 17.81 12.47 -6.96
C ARG A 390 18.47 13.24 -8.11
N GLU A 391 18.51 12.60 -9.27
CA GLU A 391 19.05 13.18 -10.50
C GLU A 391 18.25 14.42 -10.91
N MET A 392 16.93 14.32 -10.83
CA MET A 392 16.01 15.43 -11.07
C MET A 392 16.29 16.61 -10.12
N ALA A 393 16.34 16.34 -8.82
CA ALA A 393 16.60 17.38 -7.82
C ALA A 393 17.97 18.03 -8.00
N ALA A 394 19.00 17.24 -8.34
CA ALA A 394 20.33 17.74 -8.62
C ALA A 394 20.34 18.65 -9.87
N LYS A 395 19.63 18.23 -10.95
CA LYS A 395 19.56 19.00 -12.20
C LYS A 395 18.77 20.29 -12.04
N VAL A 396 17.66 20.27 -11.32
CA VAL A 396 16.90 21.47 -10.95
C VAL A 396 17.76 22.41 -10.10
N ALA A 397 18.57 21.90 -9.18
CA ALA A 397 19.49 22.72 -8.37
C ALA A 397 20.62 23.34 -9.23
N GLU A 398 21.12 22.66 -10.28
CA GLU A 398 22.05 23.25 -11.24
C GLU A 398 21.41 24.45 -11.95
N VAL A 399 20.18 24.26 -12.46
CA VAL A 399 19.42 25.33 -13.12
C VAL A 399 19.16 26.49 -12.16
N TYR A 400 18.70 26.23 -10.94
CA TYR A 400 18.45 27.24 -9.91
C TYR A 400 19.71 28.06 -9.60
N ARG A 401 20.88 27.41 -9.43
CA ARG A 401 22.15 28.08 -9.16
C ARG A 401 22.68 28.90 -10.35
N SER A 402 22.30 28.53 -11.58
CA SER A 402 22.67 29.25 -12.78
C SER A 402 21.90 30.57 -12.98
N LEU A 403 20.82 30.80 -12.20
CA LEU A 403 20.05 32.02 -12.28
C LEU A 403 20.85 33.22 -11.71
N PRO A 404 20.63 34.44 -12.25
CA PRO A 404 21.07 35.68 -11.61
C PRO A 404 20.59 35.73 -10.15
N ALA A 405 21.34 36.37 -9.27
CA ALA A 405 21.03 36.39 -7.85
C ALA A 405 19.63 36.95 -7.55
N GLU A 406 19.19 37.96 -8.29
CA GLU A 406 17.86 38.56 -8.18
C GLU A 406 16.75 37.59 -8.55
N ASP A 407 16.88 36.88 -9.68
CA ASP A 407 15.91 35.87 -10.12
C ASP A 407 15.87 34.68 -9.16
N ARG A 408 17.05 34.23 -8.70
CA ARG A 408 17.18 33.11 -7.76
C ARG A 408 16.45 33.34 -6.44
N MET A 409 16.43 34.57 -5.91
CA MET A 409 15.69 34.90 -4.69
C MET A 409 14.17 34.75 -4.87
N ARG A 410 13.66 34.86 -6.09
CA ARG A 410 12.23 34.77 -6.41
C ARG A 410 11.83 33.44 -7.04
N ALA A 411 12.83 32.62 -7.42
CA ALA A 411 12.60 31.38 -8.13
C ALA A 411 12.02 30.29 -7.23
N VAL A 412 11.03 29.57 -7.75
CA VAL A 412 10.44 28.39 -7.14
C VAL A 412 10.32 27.26 -8.17
N PHE A 413 10.43 26.03 -7.71
CA PHE A 413 10.12 24.86 -8.54
C PHE A 413 8.62 24.55 -8.45
N PHE A 414 7.96 24.45 -9.61
CA PHE A 414 6.59 23.98 -9.73
C PHE A 414 6.61 22.54 -10.22
N GLY A 415 6.19 21.59 -9.34
CA GLY A 415 6.03 20.19 -9.70
C GLY A 415 4.71 19.95 -10.42
N ASN A 416 4.74 19.26 -11.58
CA ASN A 416 3.50 18.84 -12.26
C ASN A 416 2.73 17.80 -11.44
N ASN A 417 3.44 17.04 -10.63
CA ASN A 417 2.84 16.07 -9.73
C ASN A 417 3.49 16.14 -8.34
N TYR A 418 2.82 15.52 -7.36
CA TYR A 418 3.30 15.47 -5.99
C TYR A 418 4.65 14.77 -5.82
N GLY A 419 5.01 13.83 -6.72
CA GLY A 419 6.29 13.12 -6.69
C GLY A 419 7.46 14.03 -7.00
N GLU A 420 7.36 14.84 -8.08
CA GLU A 420 8.34 15.86 -8.43
C GLU A 420 8.52 16.87 -7.29
N ALA A 421 7.40 17.40 -6.76
CA ALA A 421 7.44 18.38 -5.68
C ALA A 421 8.05 17.79 -4.41
N ALA A 422 7.69 16.55 -4.03
CA ALA A 422 8.23 15.88 -2.86
C ALA A 422 9.72 15.54 -3.00
N ALA A 423 10.17 15.18 -4.20
CA ALA A 423 11.59 14.95 -4.45
C ALA A 423 12.41 16.24 -4.25
N ILE A 424 11.90 17.40 -4.67
CA ILE A 424 12.55 18.69 -4.39
C ILE A 424 12.54 19.00 -2.89
N ASP A 425 11.43 18.81 -2.20
CA ASP A 425 11.34 19.07 -0.76
C ASP A 425 12.28 18.15 0.07
N ILE A 426 12.52 16.90 -0.37
CA ILE A 426 13.39 15.95 0.34
C ILE A 426 14.85 16.09 -0.07
N TYR A 427 15.14 16.02 -1.40
CA TYR A 427 16.52 16.00 -1.89
C TYR A 427 17.06 17.39 -2.21
N GLY A 428 16.18 18.28 -2.69
CA GLY A 428 16.57 19.63 -3.10
C GLY A 428 16.92 20.53 -1.92
N ARG A 429 16.37 20.28 -0.72
CA ARG A 429 16.69 21.05 0.48
C ARG A 429 18.19 21.04 0.80
N GLY A 430 18.84 19.88 0.71
CA GLY A 430 20.29 19.75 0.89
C GLY A 430 21.12 20.41 -0.21
N LEU A 431 20.50 20.72 -1.34
CA LEU A 431 21.11 21.37 -2.50
C LEU A 431 20.86 22.89 -2.55
N GLY A 432 20.12 23.44 -1.57
CA GLY A 432 19.81 24.86 -1.44
C GLY A 432 18.58 25.31 -2.22
N LEU A 433 17.70 24.37 -2.65
CA LEU A 433 16.42 24.71 -3.28
C LEU A 433 15.40 25.16 -2.23
N PRO A 434 14.54 26.14 -2.55
CA PRO A 434 13.36 26.44 -1.75
C PRO A 434 12.35 25.32 -1.82
N PRO A 435 11.38 25.25 -0.86
CA PRO A 435 10.27 24.30 -0.93
C PRO A 435 9.48 24.43 -2.23
N ALA A 436 9.17 23.28 -2.84
CA ALA A 436 8.43 23.22 -4.09
C ALA A 436 6.95 23.62 -3.91
N ILE A 437 6.30 24.02 -4.99
CA ILE A 437 4.85 24.19 -5.10
C ILE A 437 4.29 23.24 -6.16
N SER A 438 3.02 22.88 -6.04
CA SER A 438 2.32 22.05 -7.03
C SER A 438 0.79 22.19 -6.86
N GLY A 439 0.05 22.04 -7.95
CA GLY A 439 -1.41 21.94 -7.93
C GLY A 439 -1.93 20.55 -7.54
N HIS A 440 -1.04 19.55 -7.36
CA HIS A 440 -1.42 18.17 -7.19
C HIS A 440 -1.66 17.81 -5.71
N ASN A 441 -2.79 17.17 -5.44
CA ASN A 441 -3.20 16.64 -4.14
C ASN A 441 -2.93 17.64 -2.99
N ASN A 442 -2.23 17.24 -1.94
CA ASN A 442 -2.04 18.10 -0.77
C ASN A 442 -1.18 19.34 -1.02
N TYR A 443 -0.33 19.33 -2.03
CA TYR A 443 0.46 20.50 -2.41
C TYR A 443 -0.45 21.67 -2.82
N TYR A 444 -1.57 21.39 -3.48
CA TYR A 444 -2.58 22.40 -3.80
C TYR A 444 -3.10 23.10 -2.53
N LEU A 445 -3.39 22.33 -1.47
CA LEU A 445 -3.89 22.89 -0.19
C LEU A 445 -2.83 23.72 0.54
N TRP A 446 -1.55 23.45 0.33
CA TRP A 446 -0.45 24.24 0.90
C TRP A 446 -0.20 25.55 0.15
N GLY A 447 -0.82 25.71 -1.02
CA GLY A 447 -0.80 26.95 -1.79
C GLY A 447 0.54 27.28 -2.45
N PRO A 448 0.68 28.48 -2.99
CA PRO A 448 1.91 28.97 -3.64
C PRO A 448 3.04 29.32 -2.65
N ARG A 449 2.86 29.08 -1.35
CA ARG A 449 3.86 29.25 -0.27
C ARG A 449 4.54 30.65 -0.27
N GLY A 450 3.77 31.69 -0.63
CA GLY A 450 4.26 33.08 -0.66
C GLY A 450 5.06 33.47 -1.90
N HIS A 451 5.17 32.56 -2.89
CA HIS A 451 5.78 32.90 -4.17
C HIS A 451 4.79 33.64 -5.07
N ASP A 452 5.28 34.65 -5.79
CA ASP A 452 4.48 35.50 -6.69
C ASP A 452 4.39 34.97 -8.13
N GLY A 453 5.17 33.91 -8.46
CA GLY A 453 5.26 33.35 -9.81
C GLY A 453 6.16 34.14 -10.78
N SER A 454 6.94 35.11 -10.28
CA SER A 454 7.82 35.93 -11.11
C SER A 454 8.92 35.13 -11.81
N VAL A 455 9.42 34.03 -11.15
CA VAL A 455 10.36 33.08 -11.73
C VAL A 455 9.95 31.67 -11.33
N ILE A 456 9.55 30.85 -12.31
CA ILE A 456 9.18 29.45 -12.08
C ILE A 456 10.13 28.52 -12.82
N ILE A 457 10.62 27.49 -12.15
CA ILE A 457 11.33 26.36 -12.76
C ILE A 457 10.33 25.21 -12.86
N ILE A 458 10.17 24.62 -14.04
CA ILE A 458 9.25 23.51 -14.28
C ILE A 458 9.86 22.49 -15.23
N ILE A 459 9.48 21.21 -15.09
CA ILE A 459 9.93 20.12 -15.95
C ILE A 459 8.82 19.75 -16.92
N GLY A 460 9.17 19.54 -18.20
CA GLY A 460 8.19 19.13 -19.21
C GLY A 460 7.14 20.19 -19.53
N GLY A 461 5.98 19.75 -20.02
CA GLY A 461 4.89 20.62 -20.43
C GLY A 461 5.02 21.17 -21.85
N ASP A 462 4.10 22.07 -22.22
CA ASP A 462 4.01 22.65 -23.56
C ASP A 462 4.57 24.08 -23.60
N ALA A 463 5.60 24.28 -24.41
CA ALA A 463 6.22 25.58 -24.62
C ALA A 463 5.25 26.64 -25.18
N GLY A 464 4.26 26.24 -26.02
CA GLY A 464 3.22 27.12 -26.55
C GLY A 464 2.33 27.65 -25.42
N HIS A 465 1.91 26.77 -24.52
CA HIS A 465 1.12 27.14 -23.36
C HIS A 465 1.88 28.09 -22.41
N TYR A 466 3.19 27.84 -22.20
CA TYR A 466 4.00 28.77 -21.39
C TYR A 466 4.14 30.15 -21.99
N ALA A 467 4.24 30.25 -23.35
CA ALA A 467 4.24 31.55 -24.03
C ALA A 467 2.93 32.34 -23.84
N GLU A 468 1.81 31.66 -23.64
CA GLU A 468 0.53 32.28 -23.34
C GLU A 468 0.48 32.83 -21.92
N LEU A 469 1.01 32.09 -20.94
CA LEU A 469 0.87 32.40 -19.51
C LEU A 469 1.98 33.31 -18.96
N PHE A 470 3.18 33.29 -19.55
CA PHE A 470 4.36 34.01 -19.07
C PHE A 470 4.88 35.03 -20.09
N ALA A 471 5.60 36.05 -19.61
CA ALA A 471 6.19 37.06 -20.44
C ALA A 471 7.31 36.48 -21.32
N SER A 472 8.11 35.56 -20.78
CA SER A 472 9.14 34.85 -21.51
C SER A 472 9.49 33.52 -20.82
N TYR A 473 10.15 32.65 -21.60
CA TYR A 473 10.69 31.39 -21.07
C TYR A 473 11.99 31.02 -21.75
N ARG A 474 12.79 30.17 -21.13
CA ARG A 474 13.97 29.56 -21.75
C ARG A 474 14.09 28.09 -21.35
N VAL A 475 14.60 27.24 -22.22
CA VAL A 475 15.06 25.90 -21.88
C VAL A 475 16.40 26.02 -21.16
N ALA A 476 16.48 25.51 -19.93
CA ALA A 476 17.67 25.64 -19.09
C ALA A 476 18.40 24.31 -18.84
N GLY A 477 17.80 23.22 -19.22
CA GLY A 477 18.35 21.88 -19.03
C GLY A 477 17.42 20.80 -19.56
N ARG A 478 17.76 19.54 -19.29
CA ARG A 478 16.95 18.37 -19.62
C ARG A 478 17.13 17.32 -18.54
N ILE A 479 16.05 16.66 -18.17
CA ILE A 479 16.06 15.47 -17.31
C ILE A 479 16.20 14.25 -18.21
N ASP A 480 17.15 13.39 -17.87
CA ASP A 480 17.34 12.09 -18.52
C ASP A 480 17.62 11.06 -17.43
N SER A 481 16.69 10.11 -17.26
CA SER A 481 16.81 8.99 -16.34
C SER A 481 16.33 7.72 -17.04
N SER A 482 17.26 6.84 -17.35
CA SER A 482 17.01 5.63 -18.18
C SER A 482 15.99 4.66 -17.59
N TYR A 483 15.73 4.72 -16.28
CA TYR A 483 14.88 3.75 -15.56
C TYR A 483 13.61 4.36 -14.97
N ALA A 484 13.46 5.69 -15.01
CA ALA A 484 12.25 6.36 -14.54
C ALA A 484 11.05 6.07 -15.46
N MET A 485 9.86 6.43 -15.00
CA MET A 485 8.66 6.35 -15.83
C MET A 485 8.83 7.20 -17.12
N PRO A 486 8.25 6.75 -18.25
CA PRO A 486 8.41 7.46 -19.55
C PRO A 486 8.00 8.93 -19.53
N TYR A 487 7.11 9.32 -18.64
CA TYR A 487 6.66 10.71 -18.49
C TYR A 487 7.56 11.55 -17.56
N GLU A 488 8.49 10.92 -16.83
CA GLU A 488 9.46 11.58 -15.94
C GLU A 488 10.87 11.69 -16.55
N THR A 489 11.09 11.14 -17.74
CA THR A 489 12.40 11.16 -18.42
C THR A 489 12.32 11.84 -19.77
N ASP A 490 13.47 12.24 -20.31
CA ASP A 490 13.59 12.97 -21.57
C ASP A 490 12.78 14.28 -21.61
N GLN A 491 12.66 14.96 -20.45
CA GLN A 491 11.88 16.18 -20.29
C GLN A 491 12.76 17.43 -20.25
N PRO A 492 12.42 18.52 -20.96
CA PRO A 492 13.09 19.80 -20.83
C PRO A 492 12.83 20.42 -19.46
N ILE A 493 13.82 21.16 -18.94
CA ILE A 493 13.64 22.04 -17.79
C ILE A 493 13.47 23.46 -18.31
N TYR A 494 12.32 24.06 -18.04
CA TYR A 494 12.03 25.44 -18.37
C TYR A 494 12.27 26.37 -17.18
N VAL A 495 12.74 27.58 -17.45
CA VAL A 495 12.66 28.72 -16.55
C VAL A 495 11.69 29.71 -17.17
N LEU A 496 10.60 29.98 -16.46
CA LEU A 496 9.52 30.85 -16.90
C LEU A 496 9.62 32.18 -16.13
N TYR A 497 9.43 33.29 -16.82
CA TYR A 497 9.58 34.62 -16.25
C TYR A 497 8.29 35.44 -16.41
N GLY A 498 7.90 36.12 -15.35
CA GLY A 498 6.82 37.09 -15.35
C GLY A 498 5.47 36.48 -15.70
N ILE A 499 4.85 35.78 -14.75
CA ILE A 499 3.49 35.30 -14.93
C ILE A 499 2.55 36.47 -15.23
N LYS A 500 1.70 36.36 -16.27
CA LYS A 500 0.83 37.45 -16.74
C LYS A 500 -0.36 37.71 -15.82
N ALA A 501 -0.82 36.69 -15.08
CA ALA A 501 -1.83 36.80 -14.04
C ALA A 501 -1.20 36.46 -12.68
N PRO A 502 -1.59 37.12 -11.57
CA PRO A 502 -1.03 36.80 -10.25
C PRO A 502 -1.20 35.30 -9.92
N LEU A 503 -0.13 34.65 -9.47
CA LEU A 503 -0.13 33.21 -9.18
C LEU A 503 -1.23 32.83 -8.18
N GLU A 504 -1.48 33.68 -7.18
CA GLU A 504 -2.52 33.45 -6.18
C GLU A 504 -3.94 33.41 -6.79
N SER A 505 -4.24 34.29 -7.76
CA SER A 505 -5.52 34.29 -8.46
C SER A 505 -5.69 33.14 -9.45
N SER A 506 -4.57 32.65 -10.03
CA SER A 506 -4.53 31.52 -10.96
C SER A 506 -4.43 30.17 -10.24
N TRP A 507 -4.21 30.17 -8.89
CA TRP A 507 -4.01 28.95 -8.13
C TRP A 507 -5.17 27.93 -8.24
N PRO A 508 -6.46 28.33 -8.27
CA PRO A 508 -7.56 27.40 -8.48
C PRO A 508 -7.51 26.63 -9.81
N GLU A 509 -6.86 27.19 -10.84
CA GLU A 509 -6.79 26.59 -12.19
C GLU A 509 -5.77 25.45 -12.27
N VAL A 510 -4.76 25.44 -11.37
CA VAL A 510 -3.75 24.37 -11.33
C VAL A 510 -4.18 23.19 -10.46
N LYS A 511 -5.36 23.28 -9.80
CA LYS A 511 -5.86 22.22 -8.94
C LYS A 511 -6.12 20.93 -9.70
N HIS A 512 -5.51 19.83 -9.25
CA HIS A 512 -5.87 18.50 -9.70
C HIS A 512 -5.68 17.47 -8.58
N TYR A 513 -6.70 16.64 -8.39
CA TYR A 513 -6.72 15.54 -7.42
C TYR A 513 -6.86 14.22 -8.18
N GLU A 514 -5.79 13.39 -8.12
CA GLU A 514 -5.76 12.10 -8.80
C GLU A 514 -4.78 11.07 -8.17
#